data_68c7c0676844a7dd97266c35499ccc84
#
_entry.id   68c7c0676844a7dd97266c35499ccc84
#
_cell.length_a   1.000
_cell.length_b   1.000
_cell.length_c   1.000
_cell.angle_alpha   90.00
_cell.angle_beta   90.00
_cell.angle_gamma   90.00
#
_symmetry.space_group_name_H-M   'P 1'
#
loop_
_entity.id
_entity.type
_entity.pdbx_description
1 polymer ?
#
loop_
_entity_poly.entity_id
_entity_poly.type
_entity_poly.pdbx_seq_one_letter_code
_entity_poly.pdbx_strand_id
1 'polypeptide(L)'
;MNPGVLDALGNRRAPPYRHHVDDCLYADVAQHLVRTVYASALALYEILGFPDGHQIGALSMEKLDTMYRPQRTTVGYHLDTRVMTVGLLQYKRDQTVEVIDPWLTSPTFTLLQGAVLCGKLESASNCNRWIRPYFFSVQNTIRAALTIKWRAIQGYYTRIGVAKAKAKYGLPKNLARRLLPLIARDKALLLWHSKATFAISTQVKQDLALIQGWLRDPEVKWERSVAHWIPRDPTFVSTGDASQVAGGALSADLRFWFDVHWSERVQRGCKLPPSDPGFIHINCLEFVVVLLQLAACIVALETDYAKSICGDALPDIPPLLIWTATTASKSWANRVTTSSRTAQPLLGILSGLLRRSNLGFASDHIAGVSNDGPDFISRPDRAAEPALTHFLRSHQIITNDKRSKSWAFFRPSHEFTSLLASMLFSGP
;
A
#
# COMPACT_ATOMS: atom_id res chain seq x y z
N MET A 1 28.61 -7.57 -19.95
CA MET A 1 27.71 -6.46 -20.31
C MET A 1 26.45 -7.06 -20.91
N ASN A 2 25.31 -6.85 -20.27
CA ASN A 2 24.04 -7.41 -20.74
C ASN A 2 23.69 -6.80 -22.10
N PRO A 3 23.50 -7.57 -23.18
CA PRO A 3 23.08 -7.04 -24.48
C PRO A 3 21.61 -6.58 -24.35
N GLY A 4 21.42 -5.34 -23.91
CA GLY A 4 20.08 -4.77 -23.79
C GLY A 4 19.29 -4.90 -25.11
N VAL A 5 18.02 -5.26 -25.00
CA VAL A 5 17.08 -5.23 -26.11
C VAL A 5 16.95 -3.77 -26.57
N LEU A 6 17.10 -3.53 -27.86
CA LEU A 6 16.87 -2.20 -28.45
C LEU A 6 15.36 -1.96 -28.51
N ASP A 7 14.91 -0.79 -28.06
CA ASP A 7 13.54 -0.35 -28.31
C ASP A 7 13.32 0.01 -29.79
N ALA A 8 12.12 0.38 -30.17
CA ALA A 8 11.77 0.75 -31.54
C ALA A 8 12.58 1.96 -32.07
N LEU A 9 13.29 2.68 -31.19
CA LEU A 9 14.16 3.83 -31.50
C LEU A 9 15.65 3.45 -31.48
N GLY A 10 15.99 2.17 -31.27
CA GLY A 10 17.37 1.70 -31.23
C GLY A 10 18.07 1.91 -29.89
N ASN A 11 17.37 2.34 -28.84
CA ASN A 11 17.95 2.50 -27.50
C ASN A 11 18.05 1.16 -26.77
N ARG A 12 19.12 0.95 -26.00
CA ARG A 12 19.27 -0.23 -25.16
C ARG A 12 18.24 -0.22 -24.04
N ARG A 13 17.32 -1.17 -24.08
CA ARG A 13 16.32 -1.39 -23.06
C ARG A 13 16.70 -2.62 -22.22
N ALA A 14 16.80 -2.46 -20.90
CA ALA A 14 16.92 -3.62 -20.02
C ALA A 14 15.58 -4.38 -20.06
N PRO A 15 15.57 -5.71 -20.28
CA PRO A 15 14.34 -6.47 -20.25
C PRO A 15 13.73 -6.38 -18.85
N PRO A 16 12.40 -6.20 -18.72
CA PRO A 16 11.75 -6.24 -17.43
C PRO A 16 11.77 -7.66 -16.89
N TYR A 17 12.63 -7.92 -15.91
CA TYR A 17 12.69 -9.19 -15.21
C TYR A 17 12.70 -8.95 -13.69
N ARG A 18 12.15 -9.90 -12.95
CA ARG A 18 12.29 -9.97 -11.50
C ARG A 18 12.87 -11.32 -11.14
N HIS A 19 13.88 -11.30 -10.30
CA HIS A 19 14.40 -12.51 -9.68
C HIS A 19 13.65 -12.74 -8.36
N HIS A 20 13.12 -13.91 -8.20
CA HIS A 20 12.81 -14.51 -6.91
C HIS A 20 13.92 -15.53 -6.61
N VAL A 21 14.14 -15.89 -5.34
CA VAL A 21 15.26 -16.75 -4.93
C VAL A 21 15.37 -18.02 -5.80
N ASP A 22 14.25 -18.53 -6.27
CA ASP A 22 14.17 -19.76 -7.07
C ASP A 22 13.56 -19.57 -8.47
N ASP A 23 13.02 -18.36 -8.80
CA ASP A 23 12.27 -18.15 -10.04
C ASP A 23 12.73 -16.90 -10.78
N CYS A 24 12.87 -17.02 -12.10
CA CYS A 24 13.06 -15.89 -13.01
C CYS A 24 11.82 -15.75 -13.91
N LEU A 25 11.20 -14.58 -13.92
CA LEU A 25 10.08 -14.25 -14.79
C LEU A 25 10.51 -13.21 -15.81
N TYR A 26 10.28 -13.50 -17.08
CA TYR A 26 10.56 -12.60 -18.20
C TYR A 26 9.25 -12.16 -18.84
N ALA A 27 9.11 -10.86 -19.06
CA ALA A 27 8.02 -10.29 -19.84
C ALA A 27 8.61 -9.37 -20.91
N ASP A 28 8.27 -9.62 -22.16
CA ASP A 28 8.68 -8.81 -23.29
C ASP A 28 7.63 -8.92 -24.40
N VAL A 29 7.71 -8.04 -25.42
CA VAL A 29 6.87 -8.22 -26.61
C VAL A 29 7.23 -9.54 -27.29
N ALA A 30 6.23 -10.27 -27.77
CA ALA A 30 6.36 -11.67 -28.21
C ALA A 30 7.53 -11.89 -29.18
N GLN A 31 7.78 -10.95 -30.09
CA GLN A 31 8.87 -11.03 -31.07
C GLN A 31 10.30 -11.00 -30.45
N HIS A 32 10.44 -10.45 -29.24
CA HIS A 32 11.73 -10.33 -28.56
C HIS A 32 11.91 -11.35 -27.44
N LEU A 33 10.84 -12.02 -26.99
CA LEU A 33 10.83 -12.86 -25.82
C LEU A 33 11.87 -13.99 -25.88
N VAL A 34 11.94 -14.69 -27.01
CA VAL A 34 12.92 -15.80 -27.19
C VAL A 34 14.35 -15.29 -27.02
N ARG A 35 14.67 -14.13 -27.60
CA ARG A 35 16.00 -13.51 -27.49
C ARG A 35 16.30 -13.08 -26.05
N THR A 36 15.32 -12.53 -25.35
CA THR A 36 15.42 -12.11 -23.94
C THR A 36 15.68 -13.31 -23.03
N VAL A 37 14.93 -14.40 -23.19
CA VAL A 37 15.12 -15.65 -22.44
C VAL A 37 16.49 -16.26 -22.71
N TYR A 38 16.91 -16.33 -23.98
CA TYR A 38 18.22 -16.88 -24.36
C TYR A 38 19.37 -16.04 -23.77
N ALA A 39 19.32 -14.71 -23.89
CA ALA A 39 20.36 -13.83 -23.32
C ALA A 39 20.46 -13.97 -21.80
N SER A 40 19.33 -14.14 -21.11
CA SER A 40 19.30 -14.31 -19.66
C SER A 40 19.81 -15.69 -19.24
N ALA A 41 19.51 -16.74 -19.99
CA ALA A 41 20.04 -18.07 -19.74
C ALA A 41 21.57 -18.08 -19.90
N LEU A 42 22.10 -17.44 -20.95
CA LEU A 42 23.55 -17.30 -21.12
C LEU A 42 24.19 -16.55 -19.95
N ALA A 43 23.60 -15.44 -19.51
CA ALA A 43 24.13 -14.70 -18.37
C ALA A 43 24.13 -15.52 -17.07
N LEU A 44 23.11 -16.35 -16.86
CA LEU A 44 23.07 -17.27 -15.71
C LEU A 44 24.16 -18.35 -15.83
N TYR A 45 24.38 -18.89 -17.00
CA TYR A 45 25.48 -19.85 -17.20
C TYR A 45 26.86 -19.22 -17.00
N GLU A 46 27.06 -17.97 -17.43
CA GLU A 46 28.31 -17.23 -17.16
C GLU A 46 28.55 -17.02 -15.66
N ILE A 47 27.49 -16.77 -14.87
CA ILE A 47 27.61 -16.52 -13.43
C ILE A 47 27.74 -17.81 -12.63
N LEU A 48 26.99 -18.85 -12.99
CA LEU A 48 26.85 -20.08 -12.21
C LEU A 48 27.68 -21.22 -12.75
N GLY A 49 28.30 -21.07 -13.92
CA GLY A 49 29.07 -22.08 -14.67
C GLY A 49 28.19 -22.90 -15.62
N PHE A 50 28.81 -23.35 -16.71
CA PHE A 50 28.18 -24.29 -17.63
C PHE A 50 28.12 -25.70 -16.99
N PRO A 51 27.04 -26.47 -17.27
CA PRO A 51 26.99 -27.85 -16.81
C PRO A 51 28.20 -28.63 -17.43
N ASP A 52 29.09 -29.08 -16.56
CA ASP A 52 30.05 -30.12 -16.96
C ASP A 52 29.32 -31.47 -16.98
N GLY A 53 29.77 -32.43 -17.78
CA GLY A 53 29.06 -33.67 -18.01
C GLY A 53 28.77 -34.53 -16.78
N HIS A 54 29.06 -34.06 -15.56
CA HIS A 54 28.88 -34.75 -14.28
C HIS A 54 28.05 -33.98 -13.27
N GLN A 55 27.73 -32.72 -13.52
CA GLN A 55 26.89 -31.89 -12.64
C GLN A 55 25.54 -31.58 -13.30
N ILE A 56 24.49 -31.73 -12.52
CA ILE A 56 23.19 -31.18 -12.88
C ILE A 56 23.38 -29.66 -13.02
N GLY A 57 23.14 -29.13 -14.22
CA GLY A 57 23.36 -27.73 -14.50
C GLY A 57 22.65 -26.83 -13.49
N ALA A 58 23.15 -25.63 -13.28
CA ALA A 58 22.60 -24.61 -12.36
C ALA A 58 21.14 -24.28 -12.64
N LEU A 59 20.62 -24.61 -13.81
CA LEU A 59 19.21 -24.44 -14.19
C LEU A 59 18.48 -25.79 -14.07
N SER A 60 17.45 -25.85 -13.25
CA SER A 60 16.54 -26.99 -13.20
C SER A 60 15.71 -27.06 -14.47
N MET A 61 16.06 -27.95 -15.37
CA MET A 61 15.31 -28.15 -16.64
C MET A 61 13.86 -28.59 -16.39
N GLU A 62 13.58 -29.27 -15.28
CA GLU A 62 12.23 -29.66 -14.89
C GLU A 62 11.33 -28.45 -14.57
N LYS A 63 11.94 -27.38 -14.08
CA LYS A 63 11.24 -26.12 -13.75
C LYS A 63 11.29 -25.10 -14.88
N LEU A 64 12.12 -25.33 -15.91
CA LEU A 64 12.26 -24.41 -17.02
C LEU A 64 11.07 -24.53 -17.97
N ASP A 65 10.08 -23.66 -17.80
CA ASP A 65 9.00 -23.49 -18.77
C ASP A 65 9.39 -22.40 -19.76
N THR A 66 9.97 -22.81 -20.89
CA THR A 66 10.44 -21.92 -21.96
C THR A 66 9.32 -21.53 -22.93
N MET A 67 8.12 -22.10 -22.79
CA MET A 67 7.02 -21.81 -23.69
C MET A 67 6.35 -20.49 -23.31
N TYR A 68 6.19 -19.60 -24.29
CA TYR A 68 5.33 -18.45 -24.16
C TYR A 68 3.88 -18.92 -24.00
N ARG A 69 3.24 -18.51 -22.91
CA ARG A 69 1.84 -18.73 -22.65
C ARG A 69 1.20 -17.41 -22.28
N PRO A 70 0.09 -17.01 -22.92
CA PRO A 70 -0.61 -15.79 -22.57
C PRO A 70 -1.20 -15.84 -21.16
N GLN A 71 -1.45 -17.04 -20.64
CA GLN A 71 -1.89 -17.28 -19.26
C GLN A 71 -0.85 -18.13 -18.54
N ARG A 72 -0.44 -17.68 -17.35
CA ARG A 72 0.55 -18.39 -16.55
C ARG A 72 0.32 -18.22 -15.06
N THR A 73 0.55 -19.28 -14.32
CA THR A 73 0.67 -19.21 -12.86
C THR A 73 2.14 -19.09 -12.49
N THR A 74 2.51 -18.02 -11.79
CA THR A 74 3.87 -17.80 -11.32
C THR A 74 3.85 -17.13 -9.95
N VAL A 75 4.79 -17.53 -9.07
CA VAL A 75 4.90 -17.03 -7.70
C VAL A 75 3.55 -17.07 -6.94
N GLY A 76 2.68 -18.00 -7.32
CA GLY A 76 1.36 -18.17 -6.71
C GLY A 76 0.24 -17.24 -7.24
N TYR A 77 0.49 -16.51 -8.32
CA TYR A 77 -0.48 -15.66 -8.98
C TYR A 77 -0.81 -16.17 -10.38
N HIS A 78 -2.04 -15.92 -10.80
CA HIS A 78 -2.46 -16.09 -12.18
C HIS A 78 -2.19 -14.81 -12.97
N LEU A 79 -1.45 -14.90 -14.06
CA LEU A 79 -1.21 -13.79 -14.98
C LEU A 79 -1.90 -14.12 -16.30
N ASP A 80 -2.72 -13.22 -16.81
CA ASP A 80 -3.27 -13.28 -18.16
C ASP A 80 -2.84 -12.05 -18.96
N THR A 81 -1.93 -12.24 -19.90
CA THR A 81 -1.40 -11.16 -20.73
C THR A 81 -2.31 -10.77 -21.90
N ARG A 82 -3.37 -11.55 -22.19
CA ARG A 82 -4.36 -11.19 -23.23
C ARG A 82 -5.28 -10.08 -22.74
N VAL A 83 -5.67 -10.16 -21.46
CA VAL A 83 -6.54 -9.18 -20.79
C VAL A 83 -5.78 -8.32 -19.80
N MET A 84 -4.46 -8.53 -19.70
CA MET A 84 -3.55 -7.76 -18.83
C MET A 84 -4.02 -7.74 -17.37
N THR A 85 -4.27 -8.94 -16.82
CA THR A 85 -4.72 -9.10 -15.42
C THR A 85 -3.76 -9.96 -14.62
N VAL A 86 -3.78 -9.74 -13.31
CA VAL A 86 -3.11 -10.56 -12.30
C VAL A 86 -4.09 -10.87 -11.18
N GLY A 87 -4.14 -12.12 -10.76
CA GLY A 87 -5.11 -12.60 -9.78
C GLY A 87 -4.57 -13.60 -8.77
N LEU A 88 -5.22 -13.66 -7.62
CA LEU A 88 -5.00 -14.68 -6.61
C LEU A 88 -5.85 -15.90 -6.95
N LEU A 89 -5.21 -17.05 -7.17
CA LEU A 89 -5.86 -18.30 -7.50
C LEU A 89 -6.83 -18.76 -6.40
N GLN A 90 -7.93 -19.41 -6.80
CA GLN A 90 -8.95 -19.90 -5.86
C GLN A 90 -8.33 -20.78 -4.76
N TYR A 91 -7.56 -21.79 -5.13
CA TYR A 91 -6.93 -22.67 -4.14
C TYR A 91 -6.04 -21.94 -3.13
N LYS A 92 -5.42 -20.79 -3.51
CA LYS A 92 -4.65 -19.96 -2.58
C LYS A 92 -5.56 -19.20 -1.62
N ARG A 93 -6.74 -18.78 -2.08
CA ARG A 93 -7.77 -18.18 -1.23
C ARG A 93 -8.25 -19.19 -0.20
N ASP A 94 -8.58 -20.41 -0.65
CA ASP A 94 -9.04 -21.50 0.21
C ASP A 94 -8.00 -21.86 1.27
N GLN A 95 -6.74 -22.03 0.88
CA GLN A 95 -5.64 -22.25 1.80
C GLN A 95 -5.46 -21.10 2.81
N THR A 96 -5.74 -19.86 2.40
CA THR A 96 -5.65 -18.71 3.30
C THR A 96 -6.79 -18.74 4.32
N VAL A 97 -7.99 -19.09 3.89
CA VAL A 97 -9.15 -19.31 4.77
C VAL A 97 -8.86 -20.39 5.80
N GLU A 98 -8.33 -21.55 5.37
CA GLU A 98 -7.95 -22.65 6.26
C GLU A 98 -6.94 -22.23 7.34
N VAL A 99 -6.01 -21.33 7.01
CA VAL A 99 -5.04 -20.79 7.97
C VAL A 99 -5.67 -19.76 8.91
N ILE A 100 -6.71 -19.03 8.47
CA ILE A 100 -7.44 -18.06 9.30
C ILE A 100 -8.36 -18.75 10.32
N ASP A 101 -9.03 -19.84 9.95
CA ASP A 101 -10.03 -20.54 10.79
C ASP A 101 -9.55 -20.80 12.23
N PRO A 102 -8.34 -21.36 12.47
CA PRO A 102 -7.82 -21.55 13.81
C PRO A 102 -7.62 -20.26 14.61
N TRP A 103 -7.34 -19.14 13.95
CA TRP A 103 -7.15 -17.85 14.62
C TRP A 103 -8.45 -17.23 15.12
N LEU A 104 -9.55 -17.52 14.46
CA LEU A 104 -10.87 -17.03 14.89
C LEU A 104 -11.38 -17.79 16.12
N THR A 105 -11.08 -19.07 16.22
CA THR A 105 -11.56 -19.96 17.29
C THR A 105 -10.61 -20.01 18.49
N SER A 106 -9.30 -20.02 18.27
CA SER A 106 -8.29 -20.09 19.35
C SER A 106 -8.14 -18.75 20.09
N PRO A 107 -7.87 -18.77 21.41
CA PRO A 107 -7.48 -17.59 22.16
C PRO A 107 -6.00 -17.20 21.94
N THR A 108 -5.18 -18.11 21.44
CA THR A 108 -3.72 -17.93 21.34
C THR A 108 -3.15 -18.46 20.03
N PHE A 109 -1.96 -17.99 19.68
CA PHE A 109 -1.17 -18.43 18.52
C PHE A 109 0.28 -18.67 18.87
N THR A 110 1.00 -19.48 18.08
CA THR A 110 2.46 -19.60 18.09
C THR A 110 3.09 -18.68 17.03
N LEU A 111 4.36 -18.33 17.22
CA LEU A 111 5.06 -17.50 16.21
C LEU A 111 5.09 -18.15 14.82
N LEU A 112 5.22 -19.47 14.75
CA LEU A 112 5.17 -20.19 13.46
C LEU A 112 3.81 -20.04 12.77
N GLN A 113 2.70 -20.21 13.51
CA GLN A 113 1.36 -19.93 12.98
C GLN A 113 1.24 -18.48 12.50
N GLY A 114 1.82 -17.54 13.26
CA GLY A 114 1.88 -16.13 12.88
C GLY A 114 2.63 -15.92 11.57
N ALA A 115 3.79 -16.55 11.39
CA ALA A 115 4.58 -16.44 10.15
C ALA A 115 3.84 -16.99 8.94
N VAL A 116 3.20 -18.16 9.09
CA VAL A 116 2.40 -18.79 8.03
C VAL A 116 1.24 -17.90 7.63
N LEU A 117 0.49 -17.38 8.61
CA LEU A 117 -0.63 -16.45 8.34
C LEU A 117 -0.14 -15.17 7.64
N CYS A 118 0.95 -14.55 8.13
CA CYS A 118 1.52 -13.37 7.48
C CYS A 118 1.89 -13.63 6.02
N GLY A 119 2.55 -14.74 5.72
CA GLY A 119 2.91 -15.08 4.34
C GLY A 119 1.70 -15.24 3.41
N LYS A 120 0.61 -15.86 3.91
CA LYS A 120 -0.64 -15.99 3.14
C LYS A 120 -1.33 -14.63 2.93
N LEU A 121 -1.44 -13.82 3.98
CA LEU A 121 -2.06 -12.49 3.89
C LEU A 121 -1.22 -11.51 3.06
N GLU A 122 0.11 -11.57 3.13
CA GLU A 122 1.01 -10.80 2.27
C GLU A 122 0.75 -11.11 0.80
N SER A 123 0.69 -12.41 0.45
CA SER A 123 0.35 -12.85 -0.90
C SER A 123 -0.99 -12.28 -1.38
N ALA A 124 -2.04 -12.37 -0.54
CA ALA A 124 -3.35 -11.80 -0.87
C ALA A 124 -3.30 -10.27 -1.02
N SER A 125 -2.53 -9.57 -0.16
CA SER A 125 -2.41 -8.11 -0.16
C SER A 125 -1.61 -7.57 -1.36
N ASN A 126 -0.78 -8.38 -1.96
CA ASN A 126 -0.08 -8.02 -3.20
C ASN A 126 -1.03 -7.97 -4.40
N CYS A 127 -2.06 -8.81 -4.46
CA CYS A 127 -3.13 -8.68 -5.44
C CYS A 127 -4.06 -7.51 -5.12
N ASN A 128 -4.44 -7.36 -3.86
CA ASN A 128 -5.45 -6.41 -3.43
C ASN A 128 -4.98 -5.58 -2.24
N ARG A 129 -4.36 -4.41 -2.53
CA ARG A 129 -3.79 -3.50 -1.52
C ARG A 129 -4.78 -3.08 -0.43
N TRP A 130 -6.06 -3.05 -0.73
CA TRP A 130 -7.11 -2.65 0.21
C TRP A 130 -7.26 -3.58 1.42
N ILE A 131 -6.67 -4.79 1.41
CA ILE A 131 -6.64 -5.69 2.58
C ILE A 131 -5.62 -5.21 3.64
N ARG A 132 -4.60 -4.47 3.25
CA ARG A 132 -3.45 -4.13 4.10
C ARG A 132 -3.80 -3.50 5.45
N PRO A 133 -4.79 -2.61 5.59
CA PRO A 133 -5.15 -2.05 6.89
C PRO A 133 -5.52 -3.10 7.92
N TYR A 134 -6.23 -4.12 7.51
CA TYR A 134 -6.70 -5.22 8.36
C TYR A 134 -5.61 -6.25 8.64
N PHE A 135 -4.74 -6.46 7.66
CA PHE A 135 -3.56 -7.31 7.84
C PHE A 135 -2.53 -6.69 8.81
N PHE A 136 -2.49 -5.37 8.90
CA PHE A 136 -1.55 -4.66 9.76
C PHE A 136 -1.73 -4.97 11.25
N SER A 137 -2.95 -5.17 11.73
CA SER A 137 -3.23 -5.58 13.11
C SER A 137 -2.59 -6.93 13.46
N VAL A 138 -2.64 -7.88 12.52
CA VAL A 138 -2.00 -9.19 12.62
C VAL A 138 -0.47 -9.03 12.69
N GLN A 139 0.11 -8.26 11.77
CA GLN A 139 1.56 -7.99 11.75
C GLN A 139 2.03 -7.35 13.05
N ASN A 140 1.30 -6.38 13.58
CA ASN A 140 1.65 -5.72 14.85
C ASN A 140 1.61 -6.67 16.03
N THR A 141 0.61 -7.55 16.09
CA THR A 141 0.49 -8.55 17.15
C THR A 141 1.69 -9.52 17.12
N ILE A 142 2.09 -9.98 15.94
CA ILE A 142 3.25 -10.86 15.78
C ILE A 142 4.56 -10.11 16.09
N ARG A 143 4.70 -8.86 15.65
CA ARG A 143 5.86 -8.02 15.99
C ARG A 143 5.98 -7.80 17.50
N ALA A 144 4.87 -7.54 18.19
CA ALA A 144 4.85 -7.40 19.64
C ALA A 144 5.30 -8.68 20.34
N ALA A 145 4.78 -9.84 19.92
CA ALA A 145 5.17 -11.14 20.43
C ALA A 145 6.67 -11.45 20.20
N LEU A 146 7.18 -11.17 18.99
CA LEU A 146 8.60 -11.27 18.66
C LEU A 146 9.47 -10.36 19.52
N THR A 147 9.04 -9.10 19.72
CA THR A 147 9.78 -8.12 20.52
C THR A 147 9.89 -8.55 21.98
N ILE A 148 8.83 -9.08 22.57
CA ILE A 148 8.83 -9.60 23.94
C ILE A 148 9.85 -10.74 24.07
N LYS A 149 9.83 -11.70 23.15
CA LYS A 149 10.79 -12.82 23.17
C LYS A 149 12.22 -12.37 22.88
N TRP A 150 12.39 -11.47 21.91
CA TRP A 150 13.69 -10.91 21.58
C TRP A 150 14.33 -10.20 22.77
N ARG A 151 13.57 -9.34 23.46
CA ARG A 151 14.05 -8.66 24.67
C ARG A 151 14.42 -9.63 25.80
N ALA A 152 13.64 -10.70 25.98
CA ALA A 152 13.95 -11.73 26.96
C ALA A 152 15.26 -12.45 26.61
N ILE A 153 15.47 -12.80 25.33
CA ILE A 153 16.70 -13.44 24.84
C ILE A 153 17.88 -12.48 24.96
N GLN A 154 17.73 -11.23 24.50
CA GLN A 154 18.76 -10.21 24.60
C GLN A 154 19.18 -9.97 26.05
N GLY A 155 18.20 -9.82 26.98
CA GLY A 155 18.46 -9.66 28.41
C GLY A 155 19.19 -10.84 29.01
N TYR A 156 18.88 -12.06 28.58
CA TYR A 156 19.58 -13.27 29.03
C TYR A 156 21.02 -13.29 28.52
N TYR A 157 21.23 -13.06 27.22
CA TYR A 157 22.58 -13.10 26.62
C TYR A 157 23.46 -11.92 27.04
N THR A 158 22.88 -10.74 27.28
CA THR A 158 23.64 -9.59 27.79
C THR A 158 24.16 -9.83 29.21
N ARG A 159 23.40 -10.48 30.06
CA ARG A 159 23.80 -10.78 31.45
C ARG A 159 24.73 -11.98 31.60
N ILE A 160 24.46 -13.06 30.85
CA ILE A 160 25.15 -14.33 31.02
C ILE A 160 26.19 -14.58 29.91
N GLY A 161 25.93 -14.11 28.71
CA GLY A 161 26.71 -14.42 27.51
C GLY A 161 28.11 -13.82 27.51
N VAL A 162 28.28 -12.57 27.95
CA VAL A 162 29.60 -11.92 27.96
C VAL A 162 30.52 -12.57 28.99
N ALA A 163 29.99 -12.87 30.17
CA ALA A 163 30.77 -13.54 31.23
C ALA A 163 31.12 -15.00 30.87
N LYS A 164 30.15 -15.76 30.34
CA LYS A 164 30.36 -17.15 29.90
C LYS A 164 31.21 -17.27 28.65
N ALA A 165 31.02 -16.38 27.65
CA ALA A 165 31.83 -16.37 26.43
C ALA A 165 33.29 -16.01 26.76
N LYS A 166 33.52 -15.07 27.67
CA LYS A 166 34.85 -14.73 28.16
C LYS A 166 35.49 -15.92 28.92
N ALA A 167 34.75 -16.59 29.78
CA ALA A 167 35.26 -17.71 30.56
C ALA A 167 35.47 -18.99 29.72
N LYS A 168 34.55 -19.27 28.77
CA LYS A 168 34.57 -20.51 27.98
C LYS A 168 35.48 -20.45 26.75
N TYR A 169 35.64 -19.27 26.14
CA TYR A 169 36.32 -19.14 24.86
C TYR A 169 37.55 -18.25 24.89
N GLY A 170 37.92 -17.69 26.05
CA GLY A 170 39.05 -16.76 26.19
C GLY A 170 38.96 -15.49 25.29
N LEU A 171 37.75 -15.16 24.80
CA LEU A 171 37.55 -14.13 23.84
C LEU A 171 37.72 -12.72 24.45
N PRO A 172 38.43 -11.82 23.80
CA PRO A 172 38.50 -10.40 24.19
C PRO A 172 37.10 -9.77 24.26
N LYS A 173 36.91 -8.85 25.22
CA LYS A 173 35.62 -8.21 25.52
C LYS A 173 34.95 -7.55 24.29
N ASN A 174 35.75 -7.02 23.39
CA ASN A 174 35.34 -6.40 22.12
C ASN A 174 34.85 -7.46 21.08
N LEU A 175 35.49 -8.62 21.02
CA LEU A 175 35.09 -9.70 20.12
C LEU A 175 33.81 -10.39 20.61
N ALA A 176 33.68 -10.60 21.92
CA ALA A 176 32.45 -11.11 22.52
C ALA A 176 31.26 -10.17 22.24
N ARG A 177 31.44 -8.84 22.30
CA ARG A 177 30.40 -7.86 21.93
C ARG A 177 29.99 -7.92 20.47
N ARG A 178 30.91 -8.24 19.53
CA ARG A 178 30.60 -8.40 18.10
C ARG A 178 29.89 -9.71 17.77
N LEU A 179 30.22 -10.79 18.45
CA LEU A 179 29.64 -12.12 18.22
C LEU A 179 28.27 -12.29 18.88
N LEU A 180 28.00 -11.61 20.00
CA LEU A 180 26.71 -11.68 20.70
C LEU A 180 25.49 -11.35 19.81
N PRO A 181 25.51 -10.31 18.96
CA PRO A 181 24.41 -10.06 18.05
C PRO A 181 24.18 -11.17 17.02
N LEU A 182 25.25 -11.83 16.55
CA LEU A 182 25.15 -12.95 15.61
C LEU A 182 24.56 -14.20 16.28
N ILE A 183 25.06 -14.55 17.49
CA ILE A 183 24.51 -15.65 18.28
C ILE A 183 23.07 -15.40 18.66
N ALA A 184 22.72 -14.16 19.00
CA ALA A 184 21.35 -13.76 19.30
C ALA A 184 20.45 -13.88 18.07
N ARG A 185 20.94 -13.54 16.87
CA ARG A 185 20.25 -13.70 15.59
C ARG A 185 19.97 -15.17 15.28
N ASP A 186 20.97 -16.05 15.40
CA ASP A 186 20.79 -17.48 15.15
C ASP A 186 19.78 -18.10 16.12
N LYS A 187 19.79 -17.66 17.38
CA LYS A 187 18.81 -18.10 18.37
C LYS A 187 17.42 -17.49 18.16
N ALA A 188 17.33 -16.30 17.59
CA ALA A 188 16.04 -15.72 17.17
C ALA A 188 15.36 -16.54 16.09
N LEU A 189 16.11 -17.19 15.19
CA LEU A 189 15.55 -18.11 14.20
C LEU A 189 14.86 -19.30 14.85
N LEU A 190 15.33 -19.75 16.03
CA LEU A 190 14.70 -20.80 16.81
C LEU A 190 13.40 -20.36 17.49
N LEU A 191 13.13 -19.05 17.59
CA LEU A 191 11.86 -18.54 18.15
C LEU A 191 10.66 -18.95 17.34
N TRP A 192 10.80 -19.07 16.02
CA TRP A 192 9.75 -19.52 15.13
C TRP A 192 9.28 -20.95 15.44
N HIS A 193 10.16 -21.77 16.01
CA HIS A 193 9.86 -23.12 16.45
C HIS A 193 9.51 -23.20 17.95
N SER A 194 9.40 -22.05 18.63
CA SER A 194 9.02 -22.02 20.04
C SER A 194 7.57 -22.46 20.23
N LYS A 195 7.33 -23.29 21.23
CA LYS A 195 5.98 -23.69 21.69
C LYS A 195 5.27 -22.58 22.48
N ALA A 196 5.91 -21.41 22.69
CA ALA A 196 5.31 -20.30 23.40
C ALA A 196 4.08 -19.78 22.64
N THR A 197 3.01 -19.55 23.36
CA THR A 197 1.76 -19.01 22.82
C THR A 197 1.56 -17.56 23.24
N PHE A 198 0.87 -16.79 22.39
CA PHE A 198 0.57 -15.38 22.59
C PHE A 198 -0.91 -15.14 22.36
N ALA A 199 -1.50 -14.23 23.12
CA ALA A 199 -2.93 -13.93 23.01
C ALA A 199 -3.29 -13.29 21.65
N ILE A 200 -4.44 -13.67 21.12
CA ILE A 200 -5.05 -13.05 19.96
C ILE A 200 -6.09 -12.03 20.45
N SER A 201 -5.91 -10.76 20.08
CA SER A 201 -6.84 -9.71 20.47
C SER A 201 -8.16 -9.82 19.70
N THR A 202 -9.23 -9.25 20.29
CA THR A 202 -10.55 -9.17 19.63
C THR A 202 -10.46 -8.42 18.29
N GLN A 203 -9.67 -7.36 18.21
CA GLN A 203 -9.46 -6.60 16.98
C GLN A 203 -8.87 -7.47 15.87
N VAL A 204 -7.83 -8.29 16.18
CA VAL A 204 -7.25 -9.20 15.19
C VAL A 204 -8.28 -10.21 14.69
N LYS A 205 -9.13 -10.74 15.57
CA LYS A 205 -10.20 -11.66 15.18
C LYS A 205 -11.22 -10.97 14.27
N GLN A 206 -11.62 -9.74 14.57
CA GLN A 206 -12.53 -8.96 13.73
C GLN A 206 -11.94 -8.69 12.35
N ASP A 207 -10.68 -8.25 12.29
CA ASP A 207 -9.99 -7.99 11.02
C ASP A 207 -9.85 -9.27 10.18
N LEU A 208 -9.49 -10.39 10.82
CA LEU A 208 -9.40 -11.68 10.14
C LEU A 208 -10.76 -12.21 9.66
N ALA A 209 -11.82 -12.00 10.42
CA ALA A 209 -13.18 -12.37 10.00
C ALA A 209 -13.62 -11.58 8.76
N LEU A 210 -13.30 -10.28 8.69
CA LEU A 210 -13.54 -9.47 7.51
C LEU A 210 -12.75 -9.98 6.29
N ILE A 211 -11.44 -10.22 6.45
CA ILE A 211 -10.60 -10.75 5.38
C ILE A 211 -11.14 -12.10 4.90
N GLN A 212 -11.50 -12.99 5.84
CA GLN A 212 -12.05 -14.29 5.51
C GLN A 212 -13.38 -14.18 4.74
N GLY A 213 -14.27 -13.28 5.18
CA GLY A 213 -15.52 -12.98 4.45
C GLY A 213 -15.24 -12.60 3.00
N TRP A 214 -14.28 -11.71 2.76
CA TRP A 214 -13.90 -11.31 1.40
C TRP A 214 -13.25 -12.44 0.59
N LEU A 215 -12.45 -13.30 1.21
CA LEU A 215 -11.82 -14.44 0.52
C LEU A 215 -12.86 -15.47 0.06
N ARG A 216 -13.97 -15.59 0.79
CA ARG A 216 -15.09 -16.50 0.48
C ARG A 216 -16.14 -15.89 -0.45
N ASP A 217 -16.20 -14.56 -0.51
CA ASP A 217 -17.22 -13.84 -1.29
C ASP A 217 -16.90 -13.94 -2.80
N PRO A 218 -17.77 -14.57 -3.60
CA PRO A 218 -17.58 -14.70 -5.04
C PRO A 218 -17.68 -13.37 -5.79
N GLU A 219 -18.35 -12.35 -5.22
CA GLU A 219 -18.50 -11.03 -5.81
C GLU A 219 -17.22 -10.19 -5.67
N VAL A 220 -16.31 -10.57 -4.77
CA VAL A 220 -15.03 -9.89 -4.61
C VAL A 220 -14.08 -10.31 -5.71
N LYS A 221 -13.75 -9.36 -6.59
CA LYS A 221 -12.78 -9.59 -7.67
C LYS A 221 -11.37 -9.72 -7.13
N TRP A 222 -10.81 -10.92 -7.20
CA TRP A 222 -9.41 -11.21 -6.83
C TRP A 222 -8.46 -11.12 -8.01
N GLU A 223 -8.99 -10.84 -9.17
CA GLU A 223 -8.26 -10.53 -10.39
C GLU A 223 -8.36 -9.04 -10.67
N ARG A 224 -7.23 -8.41 -10.92
CA ARG A 224 -7.11 -6.97 -11.17
C ARG A 224 -6.29 -6.72 -12.41
N SER A 225 -6.66 -5.70 -13.17
CA SER A 225 -5.83 -5.26 -14.28
C SER A 225 -4.43 -4.85 -13.80
N VAL A 226 -3.42 -5.22 -14.56
CA VAL A 226 -2.02 -4.81 -14.37
C VAL A 226 -1.90 -3.28 -14.32
N ALA A 227 -2.80 -2.56 -14.97
CA ALA A 227 -2.87 -1.10 -14.95
C ALA A 227 -3.03 -0.49 -13.53
N HIS A 228 -3.46 -1.27 -12.51
CA HIS A 228 -3.49 -0.80 -11.12
C HIS A 228 -2.11 -0.75 -10.45
N TRP A 229 -1.10 -1.42 -11.00
CA TRP A 229 0.26 -1.50 -10.41
C TRP A 229 1.32 -0.81 -11.23
N ILE A 230 1.09 -0.62 -12.53
CA ILE A 230 2.06 0.05 -13.40
C ILE A 230 1.87 1.55 -13.23
N PRO A 231 2.92 2.29 -12.83
CA PRO A 231 2.87 3.75 -12.86
C PRO A 231 2.56 4.23 -14.27
N ARG A 232 1.57 5.09 -14.39
CA ARG A 232 1.16 5.72 -15.64
C ARG A 232 1.04 7.21 -15.40
N ASP A 233 1.18 7.99 -16.46
CA ASP A 233 0.87 9.41 -16.41
C ASP A 233 -0.58 9.59 -15.94
N PRO A 234 -0.84 10.48 -14.97
CA PRO A 234 -2.19 10.68 -14.46
C PRO A 234 -3.09 11.27 -15.54
N THR A 235 -4.28 10.66 -15.71
CA THR A 235 -5.34 11.27 -16.53
C THR A 235 -6.03 12.38 -15.74
N PHE A 236 -6.14 12.20 -14.43
CA PHE A 236 -6.78 13.17 -13.54
C PHE A 236 -5.87 13.49 -12.37
N VAL A 237 -5.84 14.76 -12.04
CA VAL A 237 -5.10 15.29 -10.90
C VAL A 237 -6.06 16.04 -9.96
N SER A 238 -5.92 15.79 -8.67
CA SER A 238 -6.58 16.57 -7.64
C SER A 238 -5.54 17.06 -6.63
N THR A 239 -5.67 18.29 -6.17
CA THR A 239 -4.80 18.90 -5.16
C THR A 239 -5.60 19.25 -3.94
N GLY A 240 -5.03 19.03 -2.75
CA GLY A 240 -5.71 19.31 -1.49
C GLY A 240 -4.76 19.75 -0.40
N ASP A 241 -5.32 20.46 0.58
CA ASP A 241 -4.63 20.97 1.76
C ASP A 241 -5.55 20.94 2.98
N ALA A 242 -4.96 20.85 4.16
CA ALA A 242 -5.67 20.96 5.41
C ALA A 242 -5.04 21.98 6.35
N SER A 243 -5.87 22.82 6.94
CA SER A 243 -5.54 23.64 8.11
C SER A 243 -6.12 23.01 9.39
N GLN A 244 -5.87 23.62 10.54
CA GLN A 244 -6.49 23.20 11.81
C GLN A 244 -8.00 23.52 11.87
N VAL A 245 -8.52 24.30 10.93
CA VAL A 245 -9.91 24.82 10.93
C VAL A 245 -10.72 24.16 9.81
N ALA A 246 -10.13 23.95 8.65
CA ALA A 246 -10.82 23.43 7.48
C ALA A 246 -9.88 22.60 6.58
N GLY A 247 -10.46 21.85 5.66
CA GLY A 247 -9.77 21.22 4.54
C GLY A 247 -10.38 21.68 3.23
N GLY A 248 -9.55 21.80 2.20
CA GLY A 248 -9.97 22.20 0.88
C GLY A 248 -9.28 21.43 -0.23
N ALA A 249 -9.96 21.26 -1.34
CA ALA A 249 -9.34 20.64 -2.51
C ALA A 249 -10.01 21.08 -3.80
N LEU A 250 -9.29 20.89 -4.89
CA LEU A 250 -9.79 21.11 -6.25
C LEU A 250 -9.19 20.12 -7.24
N SER A 251 -9.91 19.89 -8.33
CA SER A 251 -9.42 19.19 -9.52
C SER A 251 -9.79 19.98 -10.77
N ALA A 252 -8.80 20.48 -11.48
CA ALA A 252 -9.02 21.20 -12.74
C ALA A 252 -9.52 20.24 -13.84
N ASP A 253 -8.99 19.03 -13.87
CA ASP A 253 -9.35 18.02 -14.86
C ASP A 253 -10.81 17.56 -14.71
N LEU A 254 -11.26 17.33 -13.47
CA LEU A 254 -12.62 16.92 -13.15
C LEU A 254 -13.54 18.10 -12.81
N ARG A 255 -13.02 19.32 -12.85
CA ARG A 255 -13.77 20.58 -12.63
C ARG A 255 -14.63 20.57 -11.38
N PHE A 256 -14.07 20.11 -10.25
CA PHE A 256 -14.70 20.22 -8.96
C PHE A 256 -13.80 20.90 -7.95
N TRP A 257 -14.43 21.41 -6.91
CA TRP A 257 -13.76 21.89 -5.72
C TRP A 257 -14.65 21.61 -4.49
N PHE A 258 -14.06 21.61 -3.30
CA PHE A 258 -14.79 21.56 -2.04
C PHE A 258 -14.01 22.26 -0.92
N ASP A 259 -14.78 22.71 0.10
CA ASP A 259 -14.29 23.07 1.40
C ASP A 259 -15.06 22.28 2.48
N VAL A 260 -14.38 21.93 3.55
CA VAL A 260 -14.96 21.22 4.68
C VAL A 260 -14.44 21.83 5.97
N HIS A 261 -15.32 22.46 6.73
CA HIS A 261 -14.99 22.98 8.05
C HIS A 261 -14.99 21.86 9.08
N TRP A 262 -13.92 21.79 9.86
CA TRP A 262 -13.83 20.81 10.94
C TRP A 262 -14.78 21.18 12.07
N SER A 263 -15.40 20.18 12.68
CA SER A 263 -16.20 20.38 13.89
C SER A 263 -15.34 20.98 15.02
N GLU A 264 -15.95 21.70 15.95
CA GLU A 264 -15.25 22.27 17.11
C GLU A 264 -14.46 21.21 17.91
N ARG A 265 -14.96 19.97 17.95
CA ARG A 265 -14.27 18.84 18.59
C ARG A 265 -12.95 18.54 17.91
N VAL A 266 -12.91 18.48 16.57
CA VAL A 266 -11.69 18.24 15.78
C VAL A 266 -10.72 19.41 15.97
N GLN A 267 -11.21 20.65 15.85
CA GLN A 267 -10.36 21.85 16.04
C GLN A 267 -9.77 21.91 17.45
N ARG A 268 -10.51 21.51 18.48
CA ARG A 268 -9.98 21.39 19.85
C ARG A 268 -8.90 20.32 19.93
N GLY A 269 -9.12 19.16 19.31
CA GLY A 269 -8.13 18.09 19.25
C GLY A 269 -6.79 18.53 18.64
N CYS A 270 -6.83 19.40 17.62
CA CYS A 270 -5.61 19.93 17.00
C CYS A 270 -4.80 20.88 17.92
N LYS A 271 -5.45 21.47 18.92
CA LYS A 271 -4.83 22.41 19.88
C LYS A 271 -4.30 21.73 21.15
N LEU A 272 -4.60 20.45 21.34
CA LEU A 272 -4.08 19.67 22.47
C LEU A 272 -2.58 19.45 22.34
N PRO A 273 -1.86 19.25 23.44
CA PRO A 273 -0.44 18.88 23.39
C PRO A 273 -0.27 17.47 22.77
N PRO A 274 0.86 17.19 22.09
CA PRO A 274 1.10 15.89 21.46
C PRO A 274 1.07 14.67 22.41
N SER A 275 1.21 14.89 23.71
CA SER A 275 1.11 13.84 24.73
C SER A 275 -0.34 13.51 25.11
N ASP A 276 -1.32 14.33 24.72
CA ASP A 276 -2.72 14.11 25.03
C ASP A 276 -3.29 12.99 24.12
N PRO A 277 -4.06 12.04 24.66
CA PRO A 277 -4.69 10.99 23.86
C PRO A 277 -5.66 11.51 22.79
N GLY A 278 -6.26 12.70 23.01
CA GLY A 278 -7.16 13.35 22.06
C GLY A 278 -6.45 14.23 21.02
N PHE A 279 -5.12 14.29 21.02
CA PHE A 279 -4.37 15.10 20.08
C PHE A 279 -4.52 14.60 18.64
N ILE A 280 -4.90 15.50 17.74
CA ILE A 280 -5.01 15.23 16.31
C ILE A 280 -3.88 15.95 15.58
N HIS A 281 -2.95 15.18 15.02
CA HIS A 281 -1.86 15.73 14.22
C HIS A 281 -2.36 16.20 12.85
N ILE A 282 -1.81 17.29 12.34
CA ILE A 282 -2.18 17.86 11.02
C ILE A 282 -2.11 16.82 9.88
N ASN A 283 -1.16 15.90 9.91
CA ASN A 283 -1.06 14.82 8.92
C ASN A 283 -2.33 13.96 8.85
N CYS A 284 -3.08 13.82 9.95
CA CYS A 284 -4.35 13.09 9.95
C CYS A 284 -5.44 13.88 9.22
N LEU A 285 -5.47 15.20 9.39
CA LEU A 285 -6.40 16.06 8.65
C LEU A 285 -6.07 16.11 7.17
N GLU A 286 -4.79 16.20 6.82
CA GLU A 286 -4.32 16.05 5.45
C GLU A 286 -4.78 14.72 4.83
N PHE A 287 -4.68 13.63 5.59
CA PHE A 287 -5.13 12.34 5.12
C PHE A 287 -6.66 12.26 4.97
N VAL A 288 -7.42 12.95 5.83
CA VAL A 288 -8.88 13.12 5.66
C VAL A 288 -9.18 13.84 4.34
N VAL A 289 -8.44 14.91 4.00
CA VAL A 289 -8.58 15.60 2.72
C VAL A 289 -8.28 14.70 1.55
N VAL A 290 -7.25 13.83 1.62
CA VAL A 290 -6.98 12.82 0.59
C VAL A 290 -8.18 11.87 0.40
N LEU A 291 -8.83 11.44 1.49
CA LEU A 291 -10.01 10.57 1.41
C LEU A 291 -11.21 11.28 0.78
N LEU A 292 -11.42 12.56 1.11
CA LEU A 292 -12.46 13.38 0.52
C LEU A 292 -12.21 13.62 -0.96
N GLN A 293 -10.97 13.92 -1.37
CA GLN A 293 -10.59 14.04 -2.77
C GLN A 293 -10.86 12.74 -3.54
N LEU A 294 -10.44 11.60 -2.98
CA LEU A 294 -10.68 10.31 -3.62
C LEU A 294 -12.17 10.03 -3.76
N ALA A 295 -12.98 10.31 -2.73
CA ALA A 295 -14.43 10.15 -2.80
C ALA A 295 -15.05 11.07 -3.86
N ALA A 296 -14.63 12.34 -3.92
CA ALA A 296 -15.10 13.29 -4.93
C ALA A 296 -14.75 12.85 -6.35
N CYS A 297 -13.52 12.36 -6.55
CA CYS A 297 -13.08 11.82 -7.85
C CYS A 297 -13.89 10.58 -8.25
N ILE A 298 -14.16 9.66 -7.31
CA ILE A 298 -14.99 8.47 -7.57
C ILE A 298 -16.38 8.90 -8.03
N VAL A 299 -17.04 9.78 -7.28
CA VAL A 299 -18.38 10.29 -7.63
C VAL A 299 -18.36 10.99 -8.98
N ALA A 300 -17.36 11.84 -9.24
CA ALA A 300 -17.25 12.53 -10.54
C ALA A 300 -17.07 11.55 -11.71
N LEU A 301 -16.32 10.45 -11.50
CA LEU A 301 -16.01 9.46 -12.55
C LEU A 301 -17.12 8.41 -12.74
N GLU A 302 -17.91 8.12 -11.71
CA GLU A 302 -19.05 7.19 -11.78
C GLU A 302 -20.33 7.84 -12.30
N THR A 303 -20.38 9.18 -12.35
CA THR A 303 -21.53 9.93 -12.87
C THR A 303 -21.34 10.30 -14.35
N ASP A 304 -22.42 10.64 -15.03
CA ASP A 304 -22.39 11.17 -16.40
C ASP A 304 -21.61 12.51 -16.51
N TYR A 305 -21.25 13.10 -15.36
CA TYR A 305 -20.42 14.28 -15.29
C TYR A 305 -19.04 14.07 -15.92
N ALA A 306 -18.35 12.95 -15.60
CA ALA A 306 -17.06 12.64 -16.23
C ALA A 306 -17.17 12.45 -17.74
N LYS A 307 -18.22 11.77 -18.22
CA LYS A 307 -18.51 11.63 -19.65
C LYS A 307 -18.73 12.97 -20.31
N SER A 308 -19.41 13.91 -19.63
CA SER A 308 -19.63 15.26 -20.14
C SER A 308 -18.35 16.09 -20.29
N ILE A 309 -17.32 15.79 -19.47
CA ILE A 309 -16.01 16.48 -19.50
C ILE A 309 -15.05 15.81 -20.47
N CYS A 310 -14.91 14.48 -20.40
CA CYS A 310 -13.88 13.71 -21.09
C CYS A 310 -14.35 13.08 -22.41
N GLY A 311 -15.68 13.07 -22.67
CA GLY A 311 -16.24 12.34 -23.81
C GLY A 311 -16.02 10.82 -23.68
N ASP A 312 -15.97 10.13 -24.84
CA ASP A 312 -15.77 8.68 -24.90
C ASP A 312 -14.30 8.24 -24.72
N ALA A 313 -13.39 9.19 -24.47
CA ALA A 313 -11.96 8.92 -24.33
C ALA A 313 -11.54 8.50 -22.92
N LEU A 314 -12.49 8.23 -22.00
CA LEU A 314 -12.17 7.81 -20.64
C LEU A 314 -11.55 6.41 -20.65
N PRO A 315 -10.33 6.21 -20.08
CA PRO A 315 -9.74 4.88 -19.98
C PRO A 315 -10.56 3.96 -19.05
N ASP A 316 -10.60 2.67 -19.33
CA ASP A 316 -11.28 1.67 -18.47
C ASP A 316 -10.85 1.74 -16.99
N ILE A 317 -9.58 2.08 -16.77
CA ILE A 317 -8.99 2.29 -15.44
C ILE A 317 -8.26 3.63 -15.48
N PRO A 318 -8.97 4.74 -15.18
CA PRO A 318 -8.35 6.05 -15.23
C PRO A 318 -7.29 6.20 -14.13
N PRO A 319 -6.06 6.60 -14.48
CA PRO A 319 -5.03 6.93 -13.50
C PRO A 319 -5.36 8.25 -12.81
N LEU A 320 -5.51 8.19 -11.49
CA LEU A 320 -5.78 9.33 -10.61
C LEU A 320 -4.55 9.60 -9.74
N LEU A 321 -4.08 10.84 -9.75
CA LEU A 321 -3.05 11.34 -8.85
C LEU A 321 -3.64 12.35 -7.88
N ILE A 322 -3.49 12.10 -6.59
CA ILE A 322 -3.87 13.03 -5.53
C ILE A 322 -2.61 13.65 -4.91
N TRP A 323 -2.49 14.96 -5.03
CA TRP A 323 -1.47 15.74 -4.37
C TRP A 323 -1.90 16.12 -2.94
N THR A 324 -0.99 15.97 -1.98
CA THR A 324 -1.19 16.34 -0.57
C THR A 324 0.02 17.10 -0.05
N ALA A 325 -0.19 18.04 0.86
CA ALA A 325 0.87 18.87 1.42
C ALA A 325 1.79 18.13 2.40
N THR A 326 1.50 16.87 2.77
CA THR A 326 2.36 16.11 3.69
C THR A 326 2.86 14.79 3.10
N THR A 327 4.14 14.51 3.33
CA THR A 327 4.78 13.23 2.94
C THR A 327 4.22 12.04 3.72
N ALA A 328 3.69 12.27 4.93
CA ALA A 328 3.06 11.23 5.73
C ALA A 328 1.77 10.75 5.08
N SER A 329 0.86 11.64 4.70
CA SER A 329 -0.40 11.33 4.03
C SER A 329 -0.18 10.64 2.69
N LYS A 330 0.77 11.13 1.87
CA LYS A 330 1.24 10.45 0.67
C LYS A 330 1.66 9.00 0.95
N SER A 331 2.50 8.80 1.97
CA SER A 331 3.01 7.47 2.32
C SER A 331 1.89 6.54 2.77
N TRP A 332 0.96 7.02 3.59
CA TRP A 332 -0.18 6.23 4.06
C TRP A 332 -1.12 5.85 2.92
N ALA A 333 -1.43 6.79 2.05
CA ALA A 333 -2.27 6.56 0.87
C ALA A 333 -1.68 5.50 -0.07
N ASN A 334 -0.41 5.63 -0.43
CA ASN A 334 0.24 4.71 -1.37
C ASN A 334 0.49 3.33 -0.80
N ARG A 335 0.89 3.23 0.48
CA ARG A 335 1.17 1.95 1.13
C ARG A 335 -0.07 1.28 1.70
N VAL A 336 -1.14 2.04 1.92
CA VAL A 336 -2.36 1.62 2.62
C VAL A 336 -2.02 1.05 4.01
N THR A 337 -1.02 1.66 4.67
CA THR A 337 -0.55 1.30 6.00
C THR A 337 -0.03 2.53 6.73
N THR A 338 -0.15 2.55 8.07
CA THR A 338 0.39 3.61 8.93
C THR A 338 0.86 3.05 10.26
N SER A 339 1.81 3.72 10.90
CA SER A 339 2.14 3.51 12.31
C SER A 339 1.36 4.44 13.25
N SER A 340 0.66 5.42 12.71
CA SER A 340 -0.17 6.35 13.49
C SER A 340 -1.46 5.66 13.95
N ARG A 341 -1.70 5.63 15.26
CA ARG A 341 -2.93 5.06 15.82
C ARG A 341 -4.17 5.83 15.38
N THR A 342 -4.09 7.16 15.33
CA THR A 342 -5.18 8.05 14.89
C THR A 342 -5.49 7.87 13.40
N ALA A 343 -4.50 7.63 12.56
CA ALA A 343 -4.71 7.44 11.13
C ALA A 343 -5.13 6.00 10.75
N GLN A 344 -4.94 5.02 11.64
CA GLN A 344 -5.26 3.63 11.34
C GLN A 344 -6.74 3.39 10.97
N PRO A 345 -7.73 3.93 11.70
CA PRO A 345 -9.14 3.77 11.32
C PRO A 345 -9.46 4.39 9.94
N LEU A 346 -8.82 5.51 9.60
CA LEU A 346 -8.99 6.17 8.30
C LEU A 346 -8.53 5.29 7.12
N LEU A 347 -7.57 4.40 7.33
CA LEU A 347 -7.15 3.44 6.30
C LEU A 347 -8.26 2.45 5.96
N GLY A 348 -9.18 2.15 6.89
CA GLY A 348 -10.38 1.36 6.62
C GLY A 348 -11.28 2.04 5.59
N ILE A 349 -11.44 3.37 5.70
CA ILE A 349 -12.18 4.18 4.71
C ILE A 349 -11.48 4.14 3.35
N LEU A 350 -10.15 4.39 3.31
CA LEU A 350 -9.37 4.26 2.08
C LEU A 350 -9.55 2.88 1.44
N SER A 351 -9.46 1.82 2.24
CA SER A 351 -9.69 0.44 1.80
C SER A 351 -11.06 0.28 1.13
N GLY A 352 -12.12 0.80 1.76
CA GLY A 352 -13.48 0.77 1.23
C GLY A 352 -13.61 1.48 -0.11
N LEU A 353 -13.03 2.68 -0.23
CA LEU A 353 -13.02 3.46 -1.45
C LEU A 353 -12.26 2.74 -2.58
N LEU A 354 -11.05 2.25 -2.31
CA LEU A 354 -10.23 1.53 -3.30
C LEU A 354 -10.85 0.20 -3.74
N ARG A 355 -11.56 -0.49 -2.85
CA ARG A 355 -12.24 -1.75 -3.17
C ARG A 355 -13.39 -1.54 -4.16
N ARG A 356 -14.14 -0.46 -4.00
CA ARG A 356 -15.33 -0.14 -4.81
C ARG A 356 -14.96 0.53 -6.13
N SER A 357 -13.85 1.28 -6.16
CA SER A 357 -13.46 2.03 -7.35
C SER A 357 -12.65 1.20 -8.35
N ASN A 358 -12.79 1.52 -9.62
CA ASN A 358 -11.96 0.98 -10.70
C ASN A 358 -10.92 2.02 -11.14
N LEU A 359 -10.17 2.58 -10.18
CA LEU A 359 -9.20 3.65 -10.41
C LEU A 359 -7.76 3.17 -10.22
N GLY A 360 -6.86 3.65 -11.06
CA GLY A 360 -5.42 3.57 -10.84
C GLY A 360 -4.99 4.68 -9.89
N PHE A 361 -5.08 4.46 -8.57
CA PHE A 361 -4.85 5.47 -7.55
C PHE A 361 -3.38 5.56 -7.14
N ALA A 362 -2.87 6.78 -7.13
CA ALA A 362 -1.59 7.16 -6.53
C ALA A 362 -1.73 8.50 -5.78
N SER A 363 -0.86 8.73 -4.81
CA SER A 363 -0.73 10.03 -4.14
C SER A 363 0.71 10.51 -4.22
N ASP A 364 0.89 11.83 -4.34
CA ASP A 364 2.22 12.45 -4.29
C ASP A 364 2.20 13.70 -3.41
N HIS A 365 3.40 14.21 -3.11
CA HIS A 365 3.59 15.38 -2.26
C HIS A 365 3.78 16.63 -3.11
N ILE A 366 3.03 17.68 -2.79
CA ILE A 366 3.21 19.02 -3.35
C ILE A 366 3.73 19.95 -2.24
N ALA A 367 4.73 20.77 -2.56
CA ALA A 367 5.19 21.78 -1.63
C ALA A 367 4.11 22.86 -1.42
N GLY A 368 3.95 23.34 -0.17
CA GLY A 368 2.92 24.31 0.16
C GLY A 368 2.95 25.58 -0.70
N VAL A 369 4.17 26.03 -1.08
CA VAL A 369 4.37 27.18 -1.99
C VAL A 369 3.83 26.98 -3.41
N SER A 370 3.54 25.74 -3.79
CA SER A 370 2.97 25.37 -5.10
C SER A 370 1.52 24.89 -4.99
N ASN A 371 0.93 24.97 -3.80
CA ASN A 371 -0.42 24.49 -3.49
C ASN A 371 -1.39 25.64 -3.17
N ASP A 372 -1.23 26.78 -3.84
CA ASP A 372 -1.92 28.04 -3.51
C ASP A 372 -3.45 27.93 -3.45
N GLY A 373 -4.05 27.17 -4.39
CA GLY A 373 -5.49 27.01 -4.45
C GLY A 373 -6.09 26.31 -3.24
N PRO A 374 -5.68 25.07 -2.96
CA PRO A 374 -6.11 24.34 -1.77
C PRO A 374 -5.73 25.04 -0.45
N ASP A 375 -4.54 25.63 -0.35
CA ASP A 375 -4.12 26.40 0.84
C ASP A 375 -5.05 27.59 1.10
N PHE A 376 -5.50 28.27 0.04
CA PHE A 376 -6.47 29.35 0.16
C PHE A 376 -7.83 28.84 0.63
N ILE A 377 -8.33 27.75 0.03
CA ILE A 377 -9.65 27.16 0.36
C ILE A 377 -9.66 26.61 1.79
N SER A 378 -8.55 26.03 2.26
CA SER A 378 -8.45 25.43 3.61
C SER A 378 -8.34 26.48 4.75
N ARG A 379 -8.24 27.78 4.43
CA ARG A 379 -8.06 28.86 5.41
C ARG A 379 -9.25 29.84 5.38
N PRO A 380 -10.32 29.56 6.11
CA PRO A 380 -11.51 30.38 6.08
C PRO A 380 -11.28 31.83 6.53
N ASP A 381 -10.23 32.12 7.32
CA ASP A 381 -9.85 33.48 7.70
C ASP A 381 -9.43 34.34 6.50
N ARG A 382 -8.93 33.70 5.43
CA ARG A 382 -8.58 34.33 4.15
C ARG A 382 -9.70 34.20 3.14
N ALA A 383 -10.54 33.19 3.28
CA ALA A 383 -11.65 32.84 2.41
C ALA A 383 -12.97 33.48 2.87
N ALA A 384 -12.95 34.72 3.44
CA ALA A 384 -14.17 35.49 3.51
C ALA A 384 -14.85 35.47 2.14
N GLU A 385 -16.12 35.21 2.07
CA GLU A 385 -16.86 34.85 0.86
C GLU A 385 -16.53 35.70 -0.38
N PRO A 386 -16.30 37.04 -0.28
CA PRO A 386 -15.84 37.83 -1.42
C PRO A 386 -14.45 37.47 -1.92
N ALA A 387 -13.51 37.11 -1.05
CA ALA A 387 -12.14 36.76 -1.39
C ALA A 387 -12.07 35.38 -2.04
N LEU A 388 -12.79 34.39 -1.50
CA LEU A 388 -12.94 33.06 -2.08
C LEU A 388 -13.58 33.16 -3.48
N THR A 389 -14.65 33.94 -3.62
CA THR A 389 -15.31 34.14 -4.91
C THR A 389 -14.37 34.82 -5.91
N HIS A 390 -13.59 35.82 -5.47
CA HIS A 390 -12.59 36.49 -6.32
C HIS A 390 -11.49 35.51 -6.73
N PHE A 391 -10.95 34.72 -5.80
CA PHE A 391 -9.95 33.69 -6.06
C PHE A 391 -10.46 32.67 -7.08
N LEU A 392 -11.64 32.12 -6.86
CA LEU A 392 -12.26 31.13 -7.73
C LEU A 392 -12.52 31.72 -9.15
N ARG A 393 -12.83 33.00 -9.26
CA ARG A 393 -12.98 33.71 -10.55
C ARG A 393 -11.64 33.97 -11.21
N SER A 394 -10.63 34.48 -10.48
CA SER A 394 -9.31 34.78 -11.07
C SER A 394 -8.61 33.54 -11.60
N HIS A 395 -8.86 32.37 -11.01
CA HIS A 395 -8.34 31.08 -11.47
C HIS A 395 -9.30 30.37 -12.43
N GLN A 396 -10.34 31.04 -12.94
CA GLN A 396 -11.33 30.49 -13.85
C GLN A 396 -12.08 29.26 -13.32
N ILE A 397 -12.04 29.02 -12.00
CA ILE A 397 -12.74 27.93 -11.32
C ILE A 397 -14.24 28.18 -11.34
N ILE A 398 -14.65 29.46 -11.21
CA ILE A 398 -16.02 29.93 -11.41
C ILE A 398 -16.00 30.94 -12.54
N THR A 399 -16.76 30.73 -13.59
CA THR A 399 -16.90 31.69 -14.68
C THR A 399 -18.32 32.27 -14.72
N ASN A 400 -18.43 33.54 -15.07
CA ASN A 400 -19.74 34.16 -15.35
C ASN A 400 -20.32 33.76 -16.72
N ASP A 401 -19.56 33.02 -17.52
CA ASP A 401 -20.01 32.59 -18.85
C ASP A 401 -20.91 31.35 -18.72
N LYS A 402 -22.19 31.53 -18.98
CA LYS A 402 -23.18 30.45 -19.02
C LYS A 402 -22.88 29.34 -20.05
N ARG A 403 -21.92 29.55 -20.94
CA ARG A 403 -21.47 28.58 -21.95
C ARG A 403 -20.23 27.77 -21.51
N SER A 404 -19.51 28.24 -20.47
CA SER A 404 -18.41 27.45 -19.91
C SER A 404 -19.00 26.34 -19.05
N LYS A 405 -18.50 25.11 -19.23
CA LYS A 405 -18.86 23.98 -18.36
C LYS A 405 -18.51 24.39 -16.91
N SER A 406 -19.53 24.63 -16.09
CA SER A 406 -19.38 25.12 -14.72
C SER A 406 -18.63 24.09 -13.87
N TRP A 407 -17.78 24.59 -12.98
CA TRP A 407 -17.20 23.78 -11.92
C TRP A 407 -18.27 23.33 -10.93
N ALA A 408 -18.23 22.08 -10.53
CA ALA A 408 -19.12 21.53 -9.51
C ALA A 408 -18.55 21.78 -8.12
N PHE A 409 -19.38 22.27 -7.22
CA PHE A 409 -19.08 22.24 -5.79
C PHE A 409 -19.44 20.87 -5.24
N PHE A 410 -18.42 20.10 -4.85
CA PHE A 410 -18.63 18.81 -4.21
C PHE A 410 -18.92 19.03 -2.72
N ARG A 411 -20.10 18.62 -2.29
CA ARG A 411 -20.47 18.66 -0.88
C ARG A 411 -20.48 17.24 -0.32
N PRO A 412 -19.48 16.86 0.49
CA PRO A 412 -19.50 15.58 1.18
C PRO A 412 -20.74 15.47 2.06
N SER A 413 -21.35 14.28 2.13
CA SER A 413 -22.51 14.11 3.01
C SER A 413 -22.12 14.28 4.47
N HIS A 414 -23.10 14.72 5.28
CA HIS A 414 -22.88 14.89 6.73
C HIS A 414 -22.48 13.56 7.39
N GLU A 415 -23.06 12.45 6.94
CA GLU A 415 -22.75 11.12 7.44
C GLU A 415 -21.29 10.75 7.16
N PHE A 416 -20.79 11.03 5.95
CA PHE A 416 -19.41 10.73 5.58
C PHE A 416 -18.42 11.59 6.36
N THR A 417 -18.67 12.90 6.50
CA THR A 417 -17.81 13.79 7.29
C THR A 417 -17.85 13.45 8.78
N SER A 418 -19.01 13.09 9.31
CA SER A 418 -19.16 12.62 10.68
C SER A 418 -18.45 11.29 10.93
N LEU A 419 -18.50 10.36 9.98
CA LEU A 419 -17.74 9.12 10.03
C LEU A 419 -16.22 9.39 10.08
N LEU A 420 -15.71 10.23 9.18
CA LEU A 420 -14.29 10.61 9.17
C LEU A 420 -13.87 11.28 10.49
N ALA A 421 -14.70 12.21 11.01
CA ALA A 421 -14.45 12.85 12.30
C ALA A 421 -14.45 11.84 13.45
N SER A 422 -15.39 10.88 13.47
CA SER A 422 -15.42 9.85 14.51
C SER A 422 -14.17 8.96 14.50
N MET A 423 -13.65 8.64 13.31
CA MET A 423 -12.45 7.84 13.15
C MET A 423 -11.18 8.51 13.71
N LEU A 424 -11.12 9.85 13.71
CA LEU A 424 -10.01 10.58 14.32
C LEU A 424 -9.92 10.40 15.86
N PHE A 425 -11.04 10.00 16.49
CA PHE A 425 -11.12 9.77 17.94
C PHE A 425 -11.26 8.29 18.32
N SER A 426 -11.28 7.37 17.34
CA SER A 426 -11.46 5.93 17.59
C SER A 426 -10.13 5.20 17.84
N GLY A 427 -9.02 5.90 17.94
CA GLY A 427 -7.74 5.29 18.30
C GLY A 427 -7.87 4.55 19.65
N PRO A 428 -7.28 3.32 19.76
CA PRO A 428 -7.30 2.53 20.98
C PRO A 428 -6.55 3.19 22.13
#